data_afccd8e48d07da244f11263b6a05f055
#
_entry.id   afccd8e48d07da244f11263b6a05f055
#
_cell.length_a   1.000
_cell.length_b   1.000
_cell.length_c   1.000
_cell.angle_alpha   90.00
_cell.angle_beta   90.00
_cell.angle_gamma   90.00
#
_symmetry.space_group_name_H-M   'P 1'
#
loop_
_entity.id
_entity.type
_entity.pdbx_description
1 polymer ?
#
loop_
_entity_poly.entity_id
_entity_poly.type
_entity_poly.pdbx_seq_one_letter_code
_entity_poly.pdbx_strand_id
1 'polypeptide(L)'
;MVEVNWTAEAQRWLEDIFEHIAEDNPRAATGVVAGIYERSQVLTDHPEIGYRYQSSSRRVRILLYGHYRIAYLVKASGDIDILGVFHGALDLTKYSL
;
A
#
# COMPACT_ATOMS: atom_id res chain seq x y z
N MET A 1 -0.40 18.82 9.38
CA MET A 1 -0.20 18.25 8.04
C MET A 1 -0.01 16.75 8.16
N VAL A 2 -0.69 15.98 7.32
CA VAL A 2 -0.58 14.52 7.34
C VAL A 2 0.68 14.08 6.62
N GLU A 3 1.45 13.21 7.25
CA GLU A 3 2.61 12.58 6.61
C GLU A 3 2.25 11.14 6.22
N VAL A 4 2.70 10.73 5.04
CA VAL A 4 2.55 9.37 4.56
C VAL A 4 3.92 8.71 4.63
N ASN A 5 4.05 7.74 5.55
CA ASN A 5 5.31 7.06 5.81
C ASN A 5 5.28 5.65 5.21
N TRP A 6 6.24 5.33 4.36
CA TRP A 6 6.43 3.99 3.84
C TRP A 6 7.28 3.20 4.83
N THR A 7 6.66 2.22 5.51
CA THR A 7 7.41 1.37 6.45
C THR A 7 8.43 0.52 5.72
N ALA A 8 9.42 0.02 6.44
CA ALA A 8 10.43 -0.87 5.86
C ALA A 8 9.78 -2.11 5.23
N GLU A 9 8.76 -2.66 5.88
CA GLU A 9 8.04 -3.81 5.35
C GLU A 9 7.30 -3.46 4.05
N ALA A 10 6.64 -2.30 4.00
CA ALA A 10 5.97 -1.85 2.78
C ALA A 10 6.96 -1.64 1.64
N GLN A 11 8.15 -1.13 1.93
CA GLN A 11 9.20 -0.98 0.92
C GLN A 11 9.65 -2.33 0.38
N ARG A 12 9.77 -3.34 1.24
CA ARG A 12 10.12 -4.70 0.79
C ARG A 12 9.05 -5.28 -0.13
N TRP A 13 7.77 -5.06 0.17
CA TRP A 13 6.70 -5.48 -0.70
C TRP A 13 6.83 -4.83 -2.08
N LEU A 14 7.13 -3.54 -2.09
CA LEU A 14 7.27 -2.79 -3.33
C LEU A 14 8.47 -3.29 -4.16
N GLU A 15 9.58 -3.58 -3.50
CA GLU A 15 10.76 -4.16 -4.15
C GLU A 15 10.46 -5.53 -4.76
N ASP A 16 9.72 -6.38 -4.05
CA ASP A 16 9.33 -7.70 -4.54
C ASP A 16 8.43 -7.58 -5.78
N ILE A 17 7.49 -6.65 -5.75
CA ILE A 17 6.65 -6.38 -6.93
C ILE A 17 7.50 -5.93 -8.12
N PHE A 18 8.44 -5.03 -7.87
CA PHE A 18 9.35 -4.55 -8.90
C PHE A 18 10.13 -5.71 -9.52
N GLU A 19 10.78 -6.52 -8.69
CA GLU A 19 11.61 -7.63 -9.17
C GLU A 19 10.78 -8.63 -9.98
N HIS A 20 9.58 -8.96 -9.50
CA HIS A 20 8.72 -9.91 -10.19
C HIS A 20 8.34 -9.42 -11.60
N ILE A 21 7.94 -8.16 -11.73
CA ILE A 21 7.55 -7.60 -13.02
C ILE A 21 8.77 -7.40 -13.90
N ALA A 22 9.90 -6.98 -13.31
CA ALA A 22 11.12 -6.68 -14.06
C ALA A 22 11.75 -7.91 -14.73
N GLU A 23 11.44 -9.12 -14.24
CA GLU A 23 11.89 -10.35 -14.90
C GLU A 23 11.44 -10.38 -16.36
N ASP A 24 10.25 -9.88 -16.66
CA ASP A 24 9.70 -9.87 -18.01
C ASP A 24 9.79 -8.50 -18.67
N ASN A 25 9.61 -7.42 -17.88
CA ASN A 25 9.50 -6.07 -18.43
C ASN A 25 9.95 -5.02 -17.42
N PRO A 26 11.25 -4.66 -17.41
CA PRO A 26 11.77 -3.67 -16.46
C PRO A 26 11.09 -2.30 -16.54
N ARG A 27 10.71 -1.88 -17.74
CA ARG A 27 10.04 -0.58 -17.92
C ARG A 27 8.65 -0.60 -17.28
N ALA A 28 7.91 -1.69 -17.43
CA ALA A 28 6.62 -1.84 -16.78
C ALA A 28 6.76 -1.85 -15.26
N ALA A 29 7.81 -2.51 -14.74
CA ALA A 29 8.08 -2.53 -13.30
C ALA A 29 8.25 -1.13 -12.74
N THR A 30 9.04 -0.30 -13.41
CA THR A 30 9.24 1.09 -13.00
C THR A 30 7.91 1.86 -12.96
N GLY A 31 7.09 1.70 -13.99
CA GLY A 31 5.79 2.38 -14.08
C GLY A 31 4.82 1.95 -12.99
N VAL A 32 4.76 0.65 -12.70
CA VAL A 32 3.85 0.13 -11.66
C VAL A 32 4.26 0.65 -10.27
N VAL A 33 5.54 0.56 -9.95
CA VAL A 33 6.05 1.02 -8.65
C VAL A 33 5.84 2.52 -8.47
N ALA A 34 6.15 3.31 -9.49
CA ALA A 34 5.92 4.76 -9.44
C ALA A 34 4.43 5.08 -9.26
N GLY A 35 3.56 4.35 -9.97
CA GLY A 35 2.11 4.55 -9.86
C GLY A 35 1.57 4.22 -8.48
N ILE A 36 2.06 3.14 -7.87
CA ILE A 36 1.67 2.77 -6.51
C ILE A 36 2.08 3.87 -5.53
N TYR A 37 3.31 4.35 -5.64
CA TYR A 37 3.81 5.42 -4.77
C TYR A 37 2.97 6.69 -4.93
N GLU A 38 2.73 7.12 -6.16
CA GLU A 38 1.92 8.32 -6.43
C GLU A 38 0.50 8.16 -5.90
N ARG A 39 -0.10 6.97 -6.07
CA ARG A 39 -1.44 6.71 -5.55
C ARG A 39 -1.49 6.90 -4.04
N SER A 40 -0.45 6.44 -3.33
CA SER A 40 -0.41 6.56 -1.87
C SER A 40 -0.39 8.02 -1.41
N GLN A 41 0.11 8.93 -2.23
CA GLN A 41 0.19 10.35 -1.86
C GLN A 41 -1.17 11.03 -1.77
N VAL A 42 -2.22 10.44 -2.36
CA VAL A 42 -3.59 10.95 -2.22
C VAL A 42 -4.04 10.95 -0.77
N LEU A 43 -3.44 10.07 0.06
CA LEU A 43 -3.77 9.96 1.47
C LEU A 43 -3.38 11.20 2.29
N THR A 44 -2.49 12.05 1.77
CA THR A 44 -2.14 13.31 2.40
C THR A 44 -3.38 14.20 2.54
N ASP A 45 -4.23 14.25 1.50
CA ASP A 45 -5.43 15.06 1.47
C ASP A 45 -6.69 14.30 1.83
N HIS A 46 -6.68 12.97 1.63
CA HIS A 46 -7.86 12.11 1.81
C HIS A 46 -7.48 10.84 2.58
N PRO A 47 -7.15 10.96 3.89
CA PRO A 47 -6.67 9.80 4.65
C PRO A 47 -7.71 8.67 4.82
N GLU A 48 -8.99 8.97 4.60
CA GLU A 48 -10.05 7.97 4.77
C GLU A 48 -10.64 7.48 3.43
N ILE A 49 -9.94 7.77 2.32
CA ILE A 49 -10.45 7.38 0.99
C ILE A 49 -10.47 5.86 0.78
N GLY A 50 -9.56 5.11 1.41
CA GLY A 50 -9.56 3.67 1.34
C GLY A 50 -10.70 3.06 2.15
N TYR A 51 -11.13 1.86 1.78
CA TYR A 51 -12.18 1.19 2.54
C TYR A 51 -11.61 0.58 3.81
N ARG A 52 -12.43 0.48 4.84
CA ARG A 52 -12.01 -0.05 6.12
C ARG A 52 -11.77 -1.57 6.03
N TYR A 53 -10.62 -2.01 6.53
CA TYR A 53 -10.31 -3.44 6.59
C TYR A 53 -10.88 -4.02 7.88
N GLN A 54 -12.03 -4.68 7.77
CA GLN A 54 -12.81 -5.13 8.93
C GLN A 54 -12.13 -6.24 9.75
N SER A 55 -11.23 -7.01 9.14
CA SER A 55 -10.56 -8.11 9.82
C SER A 55 -9.45 -7.66 10.78
N SER A 56 -9.11 -6.38 10.79
CA SER A 56 -8.12 -5.82 11.72
C SER A 56 -8.82 -5.09 12.85
N SER A 57 -8.29 -5.23 14.08
CA SER A 57 -8.74 -4.44 15.23
C SER A 57 -8.17 -3.03 15.20
N ARG A 58 -7.16 -2.77 14.36
CA ARG A 58 -6.54 -1.46 14.20
C ARG A 58 -7.27 -0.65 13.14
N ARG A 59 -6.95 0.64 13.03
CA ARG A 59 -7.53 1.53 12.03
C ARG A 59 -6.84 1.35 10.67
N VAL A 60 -6.97 0.16 10.12
CA VAL A 60 -6.38 -0.22 8.83
C VAL A 60 -7.40 0.00 7.73
N ARG A 61 -6.94 0.60 6.63
CA ARG A 61 -7.74 0.81 5.43
C ARG A 61 -6.99 0.29 4.20
N ILE A 62 -7.72 0.02 3.15
CA ILE A 62 -7.18 -0.50 1.89
C ILE A 62 -7.48 0.52 0.78
N LEU A 63 -6.43 0.94 0.11
CA LEU A 63 -6.51 1.82 -1.05
C LEU A 63 -6.20 0.99 -2.30
N LEU A 64 -7.09 1.04 -3.29
CA LEU A 64 -6.92 0.25 -4.51
C LEU A 64 -6.09 1.01 -5.55
N TYR A 65 -5.23 0.27 -6.24
CA TYR A 65 -4.50 0.75 -7.40
C TYR A 65 -4.38 -0.41 -8.40
N GLY A 66 -5.19 -0.41 -9.44
CA GLY A 66 -5.24 -1.52 -10.38
C GLY A 66 -5.53 -2.83 -9.68
N HIS A 67 -4.67 -3.81 -9.86
CA HIS A 67 -4.78 -5.12 -9.21
C HIS A 67 -4.14 -5.18 -7.82
N TYR A 68 -3.65 -4.04 -7.31
CA TYR A 68 -2.94 -3.98 -6.04
C TYR A 68 -3.79 -3.34 -4.96
N ARG A 69 -3.57 -3.79 -3.73
CA ARG A 69 -4.20 -3.24 -2.53
C ARG A 69 -3.10 -2.67 -1.64
N ILE A 70 -3.21 -1.37 -1.36
CA ILE A 70 -2.26 -0.66 -0.50
C ILE A 70 -2.87 -0.62 0.89
N ALA A 71 -2.31 -1.40 1.83
CA ALA A 71 -2.80 -1.41 3.20
C ALA A 71 -2.11 -0.30 3.99
N TYR A 72 -2.90 0.51 4.69
CA TYR A 72 -2.35 1.59 5.48
C TYR A 72 -3.06 1.74 6.82
N LEU A 73 -2.33 2.27 7.78
CA LEU A 73 -2.81 2.53 9.14
C LEU A 73 -2.95 4.03 9.33
N VAL A 74 -4.12 4.47 9.80
CA VAL A 74 -4.33 5.86 10.21
C VAL A 74 -3.99 5.94 11.70
N LYS A 75 -2.91 6.64 12.03
CA LYS A 75 -2.43 6.76 13.40
C LYS A 75 -3.25 7.78 14.18
N ALA A 76 -3.15 7.73 15.51
CA ALA A 76 -3.86 8.68 16.37
C ALA A 76 -3.45 10.13 16.07
N SER A 77 -2.21 10.35 15.64
CA SER A 77 -1.72 11.67 15.25
C SER A 77 -2.33 12.19 13.94
N GLY A 78 -2.98 11.31 13.18
CA GLY A 78 -3.47 11.61 11.84
C GLY A 78 -2.51 11.21 10.73
N ASP A 79 -1.26 10.89 11.06
CA ASP A 79 -0.30 10.44 10.07
C ASP A 79 -0.61 9.03 9.59
N ILE A 80 -0.08 8.69 8.45
CA ILE A 80 -0.36 7.43 7.76
C ILE A 80 0.92 6.58 7.70
N ASP A 81 0.80 5.30 8.07
CA ASP A 81 1.85 4.32 7.81
C ASP A 81 1.36 3.37 6.72
N ILE A 82 2.12 3.26 5.64
CA ILE A 82 1.86 2.24 4.63
C ILE A 82 2.43 0.93 5.16
N LEU A 83 1.55 -0.06 5.31
CA LEU A 83 1.90 -1.34 5.92
C LEU A 83 2.38 -2.36 4.91
N GLY A 84 1.82 -2.34 3.72
CA GLY A 84 2.17 -3.29 2.69
C GLY A 84 1.41 -3.02 1.41
N VAL A 85 1.83 -3.71 0.34
CA VAL A 85 1.18 -3.64 -0.96
C VAL A 85 0.97 -5.07 -1.43
N PHE A 86 -0.29 -5.45 -1.63
CA PHE A 86 -0.66 -6.83 -1.90
C PHE A 86 -1.35 -6.94 -3.24
N HIS A 87 -1.01 -7.97 -4.00
CA HIS A 87 -1.76 -8.31 -5.20
C HIS A 87 -3.18 -8.72 -4.80
N GLY A 88 -4.18 -8.36 -5.61
CA GLY A 88 -5.58 -8.65 -5.31
C GLY A 88 -5.92 -10.11 -5.10
N ALA A 89 -5.09 -11.03 -5.62
CA ALA A 89 -5.29 -12.47 -5.44
C ALA A 89 -4.77 -13.01 -4.10
N LEU A 90 -3.98 -12.23 -3.35
CA LEU A 90 -3.46 -12.67 -2.06
C LEU A 90 -4.55 -12.66 -0.99
N ASP A 91 -4.49 -13.65 -0.10
CA ASP A 91 -5.37 -13.73 1.05
C ASP A 91 -4.77 -12.89 2.19
N LEU A 92 -5.34 -11.70 2.42
CA LEU A 92 -4.85 -10.77 3.44
C LEU A 92 -4.99 -11.30 4.86
N THR A 93 -5.86 -12.30 5.08
CA THR A 93 -6.05 -12.83 6.43
C THR A 93 -4.82 -13.57 6.95
N LYS A 94 -3.89 -13.93 6.06
CA LYS A 94 -2.63 -14.57 6.43
C LYS A 94 -1.57 -13.59 6.93
N TYR A 95 -1.85 -12.29 6.88
CA TYR A 95 -0.91 -11.26 7.28
C TYR A 95 -1.44 -10.48 8.48
N SER A 96 -0.52 -10.03 9.33
CA SER A 96 -0.88 -9.29 10.55
C SER A 96 -1.13 -7.82 10.22
N LEU A 97 -2.33 -7.50 9.84
CA LEU A 97 -2.77 -6.12 9.63
C LEU A 97 -3.74 -5.68 10.73
#